data_90572e7227269c93c147f3942c3131f8
#
_entry.id   90572e7227269c93c147f3942c3131f8
#
_cell.length_a   1.000
_cell.length_b   1.000
_cell.length_c   1.000
_cell.angle_alpha   90.00
_cell.angle_beta   90.00
_cell.angle_gamma   90.00
#
_symmetry.space_group_name_H-M   'P 1'
#
loop_
_entity.id
_entity.type
_entity.pdbx_description
1 polymer ?
#
loop_
_entity_poly.entity_id
_entity_poly.type
_entity_poly.pdbx_seq_one_letter_code
_entity_poly.pdbx_strand_id
1 'polypeptide(L)'
;MSLTPQWLDELRNRISLSGVIGRAVRVQKAGREFKACCPFHNEKTPSFTINDEKGFYHCFGCGAHGDVIRWMTDHQGLPFIEAVKELAA
;
A
#
# COMPACT_ATOMS: atom_id res chain seq x y z
N MET A 1 4.88 21.16 9.19
CA MET A 1 4.22 19.84 9.10
C MET A 1 4.56 19.03 10.35
N SER A 2 3.56 18.61 11.08
CA SER A 2 3.74 17.80 12.28
C SER A 2 3.45 16.34 11.97
N LEU A 3 4.42 15.46 12.21
CA LEU A 3 4.28 14.02 11.94
C LEU A 3 3.79 13.27 13.19
N THR A 4 2.73 13.77 13.81
CA THR A 4 2.10 13.07 14.92
C THR A 4 1.42 11.79 14.43
N PRO A 5 1.26 10.76 15.30
CA PRO A 5 0.50 9.56 14.93
C PRO A 5 -0.89 9.88 14.41
N GLN A 6 -1.56 10.87 15.00
CA GLN A 6 -2.88 11.29 14.58
C GLN A 6 -2.87 11.86 13.15
N TRP A 7 -1.88 12.69 12.84
CA TRP A 7 -1.74 13.27 11.51
C TRP A 7 -1.49 12.18 10.45
N LEU A 8 -0.65 11.20 10.79
CA LEU A 8 -0.36 10.08 9.91
C LEU A 8 -1.58 9.21 9.67
N ASP A 9 -2.40 9.00 10.71
CA ASP A 9 -3.65 8.25 10.58
C ASP A 9 -4.63 8.97 9.63
N GLU A 10 -4.74 10.28 9.76
CA GLU A 10 -5.58 11.08 8.86
C GLU A 10 -5.10 10.99 7.42
N LEU A 11 -3.79 11.04 7.22
CA LEU A 11 -3.21 10.92 5.89
C LEU A 11 -3.57 9.56 5.27
N ARG A 12 -3.40 8.48 6.03
CA ARG A 12 -3.73 7.13 5.56
C ARG A 12 -5.22 6.99 5.23
N ASN A 13 -6.09 7.60 6.02
CA ASN A 13 -7.52 7.52 5.81
C ASN A 13 -8.02 8.28 4.58
N ARG A 14 -7.26 9.28 4.13
CA ARG A 14 -7.60 10.06 2.93
C ARG A 14 -7.16 9.41 1.64
N ILE A 15 -6.29 8.42 1.72
CA ILE A 15 -5.65 7.83 0.53
C ILE A 15 -6.21 6.43 0.31
N SER A 16 -6.63 6.15 -0.93
CA SER A 16 -7.01 4.80 -1.33
C SER A 16 -5.74 4.00 -1.58
N LEU A 17 -5.48 3.00 -0.75
CA LEU A 17 -4.31 2.14 -0.89
C LEU A 17 -4.33 1.39 -2.23
N SER A 18 -5.50 0.86 -2.61
CA SER A 18 -5.64 0.18 -3.90
C SER A 18 -5.39 1.13 -5.07
N GLY A 19 -5.76 2.40 -4.94
CA GLY A 19 -5.50 3.40 -5.96
C GLY A 19 -4.01 3.68 -6.13
N VAL A 20 -3.27 3.78 -5.03
CA VAL A 20 -1.83 4.01 -5.06
C VAL A 20 -1.10 2.80 -5.63
N ILE A 21 -1.40 1.61 -5.14
CA ILE A 21 -0.77 0.37 -5.60
C ILE A 21 -1.12 0.10 -7.07
N GLY A 22 -2.36 0.41 -7.46
CA GLY A 22 -2.83 0.22 -8.83
C GLY A 22 -2.10 1.03 -9.89
N ARG A 23 -1.35 2.06 -9.50
CA ARG A 23 -0.50 2.82 -10.42
C ARG A 23 0.73 2.03 -10.86
N ALA A 24 1.20 1.13 -10.01
CA ALA A 24 2.41 0.35 -10.27
C ALA A 24 2.11 -1.10 -10.64
N VAL A 25 1.01 -1.65 -10.14
CA VAL A 25 0.65 -3.06 -10.30
C VAL A 25 -0.80 -3.15 -10.73
N ARG A 26 -1.10 -4.11 -11.58
CA ARG A 26 -2.49 -4.37 -11.99
C ARG A 26 -3.23 -5.04 -10.86
N VAL A 27 -4.24 -4.38 -10.31
CA VAL A 27 -5.08 -4.91 -9.23
C VAL A 27 -6.46 -5.29 -9.75
N GLN A 28 -7.06 -6.31 -9.14
CA GLN A 28 -8.39 -6.78 -9.47
C GLN A 28 -9.26 -6.76 -8.22
N LYS A 29 -10.50 -6.30 -8.35
CA LYS A 29 -11.43 -6.28 -7.23
C LYS A 29 -11.87 -7.72 -6.91
N ALA A 30 -11.86 -8.06 -5.61
CA ALA A 30 -12.26 -9.37 -5.13
C ALA A 30 -13.10 -9.19 -3.85
N GLY A 31 -14.42 -9.01 -4.03
CA GLY A 31 -15.31 -8.71 -2.92
C GLY A 31 -15.03 -7.33 -2.35
N ARG A 32 -14.72 -7.26 -1.06
CA ARG A 32 -14.37 -6.01 -0.37
C ARG A 32 -12.90 -5.67 -0.45
N GLU A 33 -12.10 -6.56 -1.02
CA GLU A 33 -10.65 -6.38 -1.11
C GLU A 33 -10.22 -6.34 -2.57
N PHE A 34 -8.93 -6.09 -2.77
CA PHE A 34 -8.32 -6.15 -4.09
C PHE A 34 -7.20 -7.18 -4.06
N LYS A 35 -6.94 -7.81 -5.19
CA LYS A 35 -5.89 -8.81 -5.34
C LYS A 35 -4.99 -8.47 -6.50
N ALA A 36 -3.73 -8.89 -6.39
CA ALA A 36 -2.73 -8.70 -7.44
C ALA A 36 -1.65 -9.76 -7.31
N CYS A 37 -0.86 -9.93 -8.37
CA CYS A 37 0.40 -10.66 -8.26
C CYS A 37 1.37 -9.80 -7.47
N CYS A 38 2.03 -10.39 -6.49
CA CYS A 38 2.89 -9.63 -5.58
C CYS A 38 4.07 -9.00 -6.32
N PRO A 39 4.30 -7.69 -6.19
CA PRO A 39 5.45 -7.04 -6.83
C PRO A 39 6.77 -7.26 -6.10
N PHE A 40 6.74 -7.84 -4.90
CA PHE A 40 7.94 -8.09 -4.10
C PHE A 40 8.58 -9.45 -4.40
N HIS A 41 7.89 -10.32 -5.12
CA HIS A 41 8.44 -11.59 -5.56
C HIS A 41 7.74 -12.05 -6.84
N ASN A 42 8.37 -12.95 -7.57
CA ASN A 42 7.80 -13.49 -8.81
C ASN A 42 6.75 -14.54 -8.50
N GLU A 43 5.52 -14.31 -8.95
CA GLU A 43 4.46 -15.30 -8.82
C GLU A 43 3.45 -15.17 -9.97
N LYS A 44 2.75 -16.26 -10.23
CA LYS A 44 1.71 -16.28 -11.27
C LYS A 44 0.31 -16.23 -10.66
N THR A 45 0.18 -16.54 -9.38
CA THR A 45 -1.09 -16.59 -8.67
C THR A 45 -1.27 -15.31 -7.84
N PRO A 46 -2.43 -14.64 -7.92
CA PRO A 46 -2.64 -13.40 -7.14
C PRO A 46 -2.81 -13.71 -5.65
N SER A 47 -1.72 -13.63 -4.91
CA SER A 47 -1.71 -13.83 -3.46
C SER A 47 -1.50 -12.54 -2.67
N PHE A 48 -1.33 -11.41 -3.37
CA PHE A 48 -1.16 -10.09 -2.77
C PHE A 48 -2.53 -9.45 -2.58
N THR A 49 -2.90 -9.19 -1.33
CA THR A 49 -4.22 -8.70 -0.97
C THR A 49 -4.14 -7.28 -0.45
N ILE A 50 -5.06 -6.43 -0.88
CA ILE A 50 -5.13 -5.03 -0.48
C ILE A 50 -6.49 -4.78 0.19
N ASN A 51 -6.49 -4.28 1.42
CA ASN A 51 -7.69 -3.95 2.17
C ASN A 51 -7.76 -2.44 2.39
N ASP A 52 -8.63 -1.76 1.64
CA ASP A 52 -8.76 -0.31 1.74
C ASP A 52 -9.43 0.13 3.04
N GLU A 53 -10.33 -0.67 3.59
CA GLU A 53 -11.00 -0.34 4.85
C GLU A 53 -10.01 -0.31 6.01
N LYS A 54 -9.11 -1.28 6.05
CA LYS A 54 -8.09 -1.37 7.09
C LYS A 54 -6.83 -0.59 6.74
N GLY A 55 -6.67 -0.24 5.46
CA GLY A 55 -5.54 0.56 5.00
C GLY A 55 -4.22 -0.18 4.96
N PHE A 56 -4.23 -1.49 4.73
CA PHE A 56 -2.98 -2.23 4.60
C PHE A 56 -3.06 -3.32 3.54
N TYR A 57 -1.89 -3.79 3.11
CA TYR A 57 -1.74 -4.89 2.17
C TYR A 57 -1.02 -6.07 2.84
N HIS A 58 -1.23 -7.26 2.31
CA HIS A 58 -0.56 -8.46 2.78
C HIS A 58 -0.40 -9.45 1.63
N CYS A 59 0.78 -10.00 1.48
CA CYS A 59 1.04 -11.07 0.51
C CYS A 59 1.08 -12.41 1.23
N PHE A 60 0.16 -13.30 0.91
CA PHE A 60 0.12 -14.63 1.50
C PHE A 60 1.21 -15.56 0.97
N GLY A 61 1.90 -15.15 -0.10
CA GLY A 61 3.00 -15.92 -0.67
C GLY A 61 4.34 -15.67 0.00
N CYS A 62 4.69 -14.40 0.25
CA CYS A 62 6.00 -14.04 0.81
C CYS A 62 5.93 -13.34 2.17
N GLY A 63 4.74 -13.01 2.66
CA GLY A 63 4.58 -12.35 3.94
C GLY A 63 4.80 -10.84 3.93
N ALA A 64 5.04 -10.23 2.78
CA ALA A 64 5.16 -8.78 2.69
C ALA A 64 3.86 -8.12 3.13
N HIS A 65 3.94 -7.09 3.96
CA HIS A 65 2.76 -6.40 4.48
C HIS A 65 3.10 -4.98 4.89
N GLY A 66 2.08 -4.14 5.00
CA GLY A 66 2.25 -2.77 5.45
C GLY A 66 1.10 -1.87 5.02
N ASP A 67 1.24 -0.56 5.34
CA ASP A 67 0.29 0.47 4.93
C ASP A 67 0.78 1.20 3.67
N VAL A 68 0.09 2.29 3.31
CA VAL A 68 0.45 3.06 2.13
C VAL A 68 1.85 3.68 2.25
N ILE A 69 2.25 4.08 3.45
CA ILE A 69 3.58 4.65 3.67
C ILE A 69 4.65 3.56 3.49
N ARG A 70 4.40 2.37 4.03
CA ARG A 70 5.29 1.22 3.86
C ARG A 70 5.44 0.82 2.39
N TRP A 71 4.35 0.89 1.64
CA TRP A 71 4.39 0.67 0.19
C TRP A 71 5.36 1.63 -0.50
N MET A 72 5.28 2.92 -0.14
CA MET A 72 6.14 3.93 -0.75
C MET A 72 7.61 3.73 -0.37
N THR A 73 7.89 3.30 0.86
CA THR A 73 9.27 3.06 1.27
C THR A 73 9.82 1.75 0.73
N ASP A 74 9.07 0.67 0.82
CA ASP A 74 9.56 -0.67 0.44
C ASP A 74 9.52 -0.92 -1.07
N HIS A 75 8.46 -0.50 -1.74
CA HIS A 75 8.32 -0.74 -3.19
C HIS A 75 8.89 0.40 -4.02
N GLN A 76 8.59 1.64 -3.66
CA GLN A 76 9.05 2.80 -4.43
C GLN A 76 10.46 3.26 -4.02
N GLY A 77 11.00 2.73 -2.94
CA GLY A 77 12.36 3.05 -2.50
C GLY A 77 12.55 4.44 -1.93
N LEU A 78 11.46 5.10 -1.51
CA LEU A 78 11.55 6.46 -0.98
C LEU A 78 11.89 6.45 0.52
N PRO A 79 12.72 7.40 1.01
CA PRO A 79 12.86 7.61 2.44
C PRO A 79 11.50 7.95 3.06
N PHE A 80 11.33 7.66 4.35
CA PHE A 80 10.06 7.88 5.04
C PHE A 80 9.51 9.29 4.84
N ILE A 81 10.35 10.30 5.03
CA ILE A 81 9.91 11.71 4.93
C ILE A 81 9.48 12.04 3.49
N GLU A 82 10.17 11.50 2.49
CA GLU A 82 9.81 11.71 1.10
C GLU A 82 8.51 10.99 0.74
N ALA A 83 8.30 9.79 1.30
CA ALA A 83 7.06 9.05 1.11
C ALA A 83 5.87 9.85 1.66
N VAL A 84 6.00 10.41 2.86
CA VAL A 84 4.96 11.22 3.47
C VAL A 84 4.67 12.47 2.65
N LYS A 85 5.70 13.16 2.17
CA LYS A 85 5.53 14.35 1.32
C LYS A 85 4.80 14.03 0.02
N GLU A 86 5.17 12.92 -0.61
CA GLU A 86 4.55 12.48 -1.86
C GLU A 86 3.06 12.20 -1.67
N LEU A 87 2.71 11.52 -0.58
CA LEU A 87 1.32 11.18 -0.29
C LEU A 87 0.49 12.39 0.14
N ALA A 88 1.12 13.38 0.78
CA ALA A 88 0.45 14.57 1.26
C ALA A 88 0.28 15.65 0.18
N ALA A 89 0.93 15.49 -0.94
CA ALA A 89 0.87 16.47 -2.05
C ALA A 89 -0.51 16.52 -2.71
#